data_a6085b440eb653d879515170fab7b79b
#
_entry.id   a6085b440eb653d879515170fab7b79b
#
_cell.length_a   1.000
_cell.length_b   1.000
_cell.length_c   1.000
_cell.angle_alpha   90.00
_cell.angle_beta   90.00
_cell.angle_gamma   90.00
#
_symmetry.space_group_name_H-M   'P 1'
#
loop_
_entity.id
_entity.type
_entity.pdbx_description
1 polymer ?
#
loop_
_entity_poly.entity_id
_entity_poly.type
_entity_poly.pdbx_seq_one_letter_code
_entity_poly.pdbx_strand_id
1 'polypeptide(L)'
;MKTYFGDLHDHCGITYGFGSLENAINRAKSQLDFSAFTGHAMWPDMYEKAPETEFVVNFHLEGFKKLRDHWEEVRQKVAEANSPEFVTFQGYELHSREYGDHHLLSIDDDLPLIYRDSPEELVKGCGGHTIAIPHHIGYTPDYRGID
;
A
#
# COMPACT_ATOMS: atom_id res chain seq x y z
N MET A 1 9.59 28.88 -8.60
CA MET A 1 9.53 27.45 -8.27
C MET A 1 8.14 27.16 -7.71
N LYS A 2 7.42 26.19 -8.23
CA LYS A 2 6.11 25.77 -7.70
C LYS A 2 6.35 24.64 -6.69
N THR A 3 5.74 24.73 -5.52
CA THR A 3 5.80 23.67 -4.49
C THR A 3 4.51 22.86 -4.58
N TYR A 4 4.63 21.55 -4.48
CA TYR A 4 3.51 20.62 -4.45
C TYR A 4 3.48 19.89 -3.11
N PHE A 5 2.28 19.65 -2.60
CA PHE A 5 2.04 18.95 -1.35
C PHE A 5 1.25 17.68 -1.61
N GLY A 6 1.66 16.58 -1.01
CA GLY A 6 0.97 15.31 -1.18
C GLY A 6 1.30 14.27 -0.13
N ASP A 7 0.57 13.16 -0.16
CA ASP A 7 0.77 11.98 0.66
C ASP A 7 0.94 10.75 -0.23
N LEU A 8 1.96 9.97 0.02
CA LEU A 8 2.28 8.77 -0.76
C LEU A 8 1.89 7.47 -0.05
N HIS A 9 1.22 7.57 1.12
CA HIS A 9 0.89 6.40 1.93
C HIS A 9 -0.36 6.61 2.77
N ASP A 10 -1.51 6.58 2.10
CA ASP A 10 -2.82 6.71 2.74
C ASP A 10 -3.51 5.36 2.92
N HIS A 11 -4.21 5.21 4.06
CA HIS A 11 -5.05 4.06 4.36
C HIS A 11 -6.53 4.44 4.45
N CYS A 12 -7.39 3.57 3.91
CA CYS A 12 -8.83 3.68 4.02
C CYS A 12 -9.49 2.29 4.09
N GLY A 13 -10.78 2.22 3.97
CA GLY A 13 -11.54 0.97 4.08
C GLY A 13 -11.36 -0.03 2.94
N ILE A 14 -10.39 0.18 2.02
CA ILE A 14 -10.04 -0.84 1.01
C ILE A 14 -9.36 -2.06 1.62
N THR A 15 -8.82 -1.93 2.83
CA THR A 15 -8.32 -3.03 3.66
C THR A 15 -8.98 -2.98 5.04
N TYR A 16 -8.28 -2.58 6.08
CA TYR A 16 -8.78 -2.44 7.45
C TYR A 16 -8.69 -1.01 8.02
N GLY A 17 -8.55 -0.01 7.14
CA GLY A 17 -8.69 1.40 7.52
C GLY A 17 -10.15 1.86 7.58
N PHE A 18 -10.35 3.14 7.81
CA PHE A 18 -11.68 3.75 7.95
C PHE A 18 -12.14 4.47 6.69
N GLY A 19 -13.46 4.47 6.49
CA GLY A 19 -14.11 5.20 5.40
C GLY A 19 -13.98 4.51 4.04
N SER A 20 -14.68 5.03 3.05
CA SER A 20 -14.58 4.52 1.69
C SER A 20 -13.39 5.14 0.94
N LEU A 21 -12.93 4.46 -0.11
CA LEU A 21 -11.89 4.99 -1.01
C LEU A 21 -12.31 6.32 -1.62
N GLU A 22 -13.57 6.48 -2.02
CA GLU A 22 -14.08 7.72 -2.59
C GLU A 22 -13.99 8.88 -1.59
N ASN A 23 -14.30 8.64 -0.32
CA ASN A 23 -14.17 9.65 0.72
C ASN A 23 -12.70 10.03 0.95
N ALA A 24 -11.79 9.06 0.95
CA ALA A 24 -10.36 9.30 1.09
C ALA A 24 -9.84 10.12 -0.11
N ILE A 25 -10.16 9.73 -1.34
CA ILE A 25 -9.82 10.48 -2.56
C ILE A 25 -10.35 11.91 -2.50
N ASN A 26 -11.62 12.12 -2.16
CA ASN A 26 -12.21 13.45 -2.10
C ASN A 26 -11.56 14.33 -1.03
N ARG A 27 -11.16 13.77 0.11
CA ARG A 27 -10.43 14.51 1.14
C ARG A 27 -9.03 14.88 0.68
N ALA A 28 -8.28 13.92 0.13
CA ALA A 28 -6.95 14.18 -0.42
C ALA A 28 -7.02 15.28 -1.49
N LYS A 29 -7.91 15.14 -2.47
CA LYS A 29 -8.12 16.11 -3.56
C LYS A 29 -8.48 17.53 -3.09
N SER A 30 -9.11 17.66 -1.93
CA SER A 30 -9.46 18.97 -1.36
C SER A 30 -8.30 19.70 -0.68
N GLN A 31 -7.16 19.04 -0.44
CA GLN A 31 -6.08 19.55 0.39
C GLN A 31 -4.69 19.37 -0.22
N LEU A 32 -4.53 18.39 -1.12
CA LEU A 32 -3.25 17.94 -1.66
C LEU A 32 -3.19 18.10 -3.17
N ASP A 33 -1.98 18.18 -3.71
CA ASP A 33 -1.71 18.14 -5.15
C ASP A 33 -1.56 16.71 -5.69
N PHE A 34 -1.20 15.76 -4.81
CA PHE A 34 -1.09 14.33 -5.16
C PHE A 34 -1.32 13.41 -3.96
N SER A 35 -1.73 12.15 -4.22
CA SER A 35 -1.88 11.13 -3.17
C SER A 35 -1.77 9.72 -3.72
N ALA A 36 -1.43 8.75 -2.83
CA ALA A 36 -1.50 7.33 -3.11
C ALA A 36 -2.23 6.58 -1.98
N PHE A 37 -3.11 5.66 -2.36
CA PHE A 37 -3.93 4.86 -1.43
C PHE A 37 -3.38 3.43 -1.38
N THR A 38 -2.45 3.20 -0.46
CA THR A 38 -1.62 2.01 -0.38
C THR A 38 -2.11 1.03 0.67
N GLY A 39 -3.27 0.44 0.42
CA GLY A 39 -3.84 -0.58 1.32
C GLY A 39 -2.93 -1.80 1.48
N HIS A 40 -2.99 -2.41 2.64
CA HIS A 40 -2.20 -3.60 2.98
C HIS A 40 -2.54 -4.79 2.07
N ALA A 41 -1.54 -5.35 1.40
CA ALA A 41 -1.74 -6.39 0.40
C ALA A 41 -1.25 -7.77 0.84
N MET A 42 -0.14 -7.83 1.57
CA MET A 42 0.52 -9.09 1.93
C MET A 42 1.48 -8.95 3.10
N TRP A 43 1.79 -10.09 3.71
CA TRP A 43 2.80 -10.22 4.75
C TRP A 43 3.46 -11.61 4.63
N PRO A 44 4.51 -11.78 3.81
CA PRO A 44 5.11 -13.09 3.50
C PRO A 44 5.68 -13.83 4.71
N ASP A 45 6.33 -13.10 5.61
CA ASP A 45 6.96 -13.62 6.83
C ASP A 45 6.10 -13.39 8.09
N MET A 46 4.76 -13.39 7.92
CA MET A 46 3.79 -13.23 9.00
C MET A 46 3.97 -14.32 10.07
N TYR A 47 3.54 -14.02 11.29
CA TYR A 47 3.52 -14.97 12.39
C TYR A 47 2.71 -16.23 12.02
N GLU A 48 3.16 -17.39 12.51
CA GLU A 48 2.32 -18.58 12.51
C GLU A 48 1.06 -18.34 13.34
N LYS A 49 -0.03 -18.96 12.91
CA LYS A 49 -1.28 -18.86 13.65
C LYS A 49 -1.21 -19.69 14.93
N ALA A 50 -1.24 -19.02 16.08
CA ALA A 50 -1.25 -19.58 17.40
C ALA A 50 -2.29 -18.83 18.27
N PRO A 51 -2.70 -19.33 19.42
CA PRO A 51 -3.72 -18.64 20.24
C PRO A 51 -3.42 -17.17 20.51
N GLU A 52 -2.15 -16.83 20.74
CA GLU A 52 -1.67 -15.47 21.02
C GLU A 52 -1.56 -14.57 19.78
N THR A 53 -1.42 -15.15 18.58
CA THR A 53 -1.27 -14.42 17.31
C THR A 53 -2.51 -14.50 16.41
N GLU A 54 -3.47 -15.37 16.74
CA GLU A 54 -4.63 -15.66 15.90
C GLU A 54 -5.42 -14.40 15.49
N PHE A 55 -5.64 -13.49 16.43
CA PHE A 55 -6.34 -12.25 16.13
C PHE A 55 -5.60 -11.41 15.09
N VAL A 56 -4.30 -11.19 15.28
CA VAL A 56 -3.47 -10.40 14.38
C VAL A 56 -3.40 -11.04 12.99
N VAL A 57 -3.17 -12.36 12.96
CA VAL A 57 -3.10 -13.11 11.70
C VAL A 57 -4.41 -13.01 10.93
N ASN A 58 -5.55 -13.31 11.57
CA ASN A 58 -6.85 -13.27 10.91
C ASN A 58 -7.18 -11.85 10.42
N PHE A 59 -6.95 -10.82 11.24
CA PHE A 59 -7.19 -9.43 10.89
C PHE A 59 -6.46 -9.01 9.61
N HIS A 60 -5.19 -9.36 9.49
CA HIS A 60 -4.42 -9.05 8.28
C HIS A 60 -4.88 -9.85 7.07
N LEU A 61 -5.11 -11.15 7.24
CA LEU A 61 -5.59 -12.00 6.13
C LEU A 61 -6.93 -11.54 5.56
N GLU A 62 -7.84 -11.10 6.42
CA GLU A 62 -9.13 -10.52 5.98
C GLU A 62 -8.93 -9.22 5.19
N GLY A 63 -8.04 -8.34 5.65
CA GLY A 63 -7.70 -7.10 4.95
C GLY A 63 -7.07 -7.37 3.58
N PHE A 64 -6.09 -8.28 3.51
CA PHE A 64 -5.44 -8.67 2.24
C PHE A 64 -6.44 -9.30 1.26
N LYS A 65 -7.33 -10.16 1.78
CA LYS A 65 -8.40 -10.74 0.96
C LYS A 65 -9.30 -9.66 0.38
N LYS A 66 -9.71 -8.70 1.20
CA LYS A 66 -10.57 -7.59 0.79
C LYS A 66 -9.93 -6.77 -0.33
N LEU A 67 -8.65 -6.38 -0.18
CA LEU A 67 -7.94 -5.66 -1.23
C LEU A 67 -7.87 -6.49 -2.52
N ARG A 68 -7.49 -7.75 -2.43
CA ARG A 68 -7.37 -8.63 -3.60
C ARG A 68 -8.69 -8.80 -4.34
N ASP A 69 -9.78 -9.00 -3.60
CA ASP A 69 -11.11 -9.20 -4.19
C ASP A 69 -11.63 -7.95 -4.92
N HIS A 70 -11.15 -6.75 -4.56
CA HIS A 70 -11.59 -5.46 -5.10
C HIS A 70 -10.48 -4.69 -5.83
N TRP A 71 -9.32 -5.31 -6.10
CA TRP A 71 -8.17 -4.59 -6.64
C TRP A 71 -8.45 -3.87 -7.96
N GLU A 72 -9.19 -4.49 -8.84
CA GLU A 72 -9.57 -3.89 -10.11
C GLU A 72 -10.40 -2.61 -9.92
N GLU A 73 -11.39 -2.66 -9.01
CA GLU A 73 -12.21 -1.50 -8.65
C GLU A 73 -11.36 -0.38 -8.02
N VAL A 74 -10.42 -0.74 -7.15
CA VAL A 74 -9.48 0.22 -6.51
C VAL A 74 -8.65 0.92 -7.58
N ARG A 75 -8.03 0.16 -8.48
CA ARG A 75 -7.21 0.71 -9.58
C ARG A 75 -8.00 1.68 -10.45
N GLN A 76 -9.20 1.27 -10.85
CA GLN A 76 -10.07 2.10 -11.69
C GLN A 76 -10.39 3.43 -10.99
N LYS A 77 -10.84 3.40 -9.73
CA LYS A 77 -11.19 4.61 -8.97
C LYS A 77 -9.99 5.54 -8.76
N VAL A 78 -8.83 4.98 -8.50
CA VAL A 78 -7.59 5.75 -8.35
C VAL A 78 -7.21 6.41 -9.68
N ALA A 79 -7.25 5.67 -10.79
CA ALA A 79 -6.97 6.23 -12.13
C ALA A 79 -7.98 7.33 -12.51
N GLU A 80 -9.28 7.13 -12.29
CA GLU A 80 -10.34 8.11 -12.56
C GLU A 80 -10.21 9.40 -11.75
N ALA A 81 -9.52 9.36 -10.60
CA ALA A 81 -9.31 10.55 -9.75
C ALA A 81 -8.24 11.49 -10.28
N ASN A 82 -7.37 11.04 -11.20
CA ASN A 82 -6.34 11.85 -11.83
C ASN A 82 -6.95 13.06 -12.57
N SER A 83 -6.33 14.21 -12.39
CA SER A 83 -6.68 15.44 -13.10
C SER A 83 -5.44 16.35 -13.20
N PRO A 84 -5.49 17.43 -13.99
CA PRO A 84 -4.39 18.42 -14.02
C PRO A 84 -4.06 19.05 -12.67
N GLU A 85 -5.00 19.06 -11.74
CA GLU A 85 -4.88 19.69 -10.42
C GLU A 85 -4.57 18.69 -9.31
N PHE A 86 -4.76 17.38 -9.55
CA PHE A 86 -4.55 16.33 -8.54
C PHE A 86 -4.06 15.03 -9.18
N VAL A 87 -2.88 14.59 -8.78
CA VAL A 87 -2.26 13.36 -9.30
C VAL A 87 -2.47 12.21 -8.30
N THR A 88 -2.87 11.05 -8.80
CA THR A 88 -2.93 9.81 -8.02
C THR A 88 -1.91 8.81 -8.52
N PHE A 89 -1.39 7.99 -7.60
CA PHE A 89 -0.51 6.87 -7.91
C PHE A 89 -1.19 5.57 -7.52
N GLN A 90 -1.05 4.56 -8.37
CA GLN A 90 -1.42 3.19 -8.01
C GLN A 90 -0.45 2.67 -6.94
N GLY A 91 -0.94 1.94 -5.96
CA GLY A 91 -0.05 1.41 -4.93
C GLY A 91 -0.71 0.46 -3.95
N TYR A 92 0.11 -0.29 -3.24
CA TYR A 92 -0.27 -1.16 -2.13
C TYR A 92 0.92 -1.40 -1.20
N GLU A 93 0.65 -1.93 -0.01
CA GLU A 93 1.67 -2.15 1.01
C GLU A 93 2.01 -3.63 1.19
N LEU A 94 3.32 -3.89 1.30
CA LEU A 94 3.91 -5.13 1.74
C LEU A 94 4.37 -4.97 3.19
N HIS A 95 3.87 -5.81 4.10
CA HIS A 95 4.47 -6.00 5.41
C HIS A 95 5.65 -6.98 5.33
N SER A 96 6.70 -6.71 6.08
CA SER A 96 7.79 -7.66 6.27
C SER A 96 8.52 -7.46 7.59
N ARG A 97 8.73 -8.55 8.31
CA ARG A 97 9.57 -8.57 9.52
C ARG A 97 11.05 -8.57 9.17
N GLU A 98 11.40 -9.09 8.01
CA GLU A 98 12.79 -9.15 7.54
C GLU A 98 13.25 -7.84 6.91
N TYR A 99 12.41 -7.21 6.07
CA TYR A 99 12.81 -6.04 5.27
C TYR A 99 12.24 -4.72 5.77
N GLY A 100 11.25 -4.75 6.68
CA GLY A 100 10.42 -3.62 6.98
C GLY A 100 9.23 -3.50 6.03
N ASP A 101 8.26 -2.73 6.46
CA ASP A 101 7.11 -2.47 5.62
C ASP A 101 7.50 -1.54 4.47
N HIS A 102 6.99 -1.85 3.31
CA HIS A 102 7.21 -1.08 2.09
C HIS A 102 5.90 -0.83 1.38
N HIS A 103 5.67 0.39 0.94
CA HIS A 103 4.60 0.62 0.00
C HIS A 103 5.14 0.77 -1.42
N LEU A 104 4.46 0.11 -2.35
CA LEU A 104 4.74 0.20 -3.78
C LEU A 104 3.93 1.35 -4.36
N LEU A 105 4.55 2.07 -5.28
CA LEU A 105 3.91 3.10 -6.08
C LEU A 105 4.20 2.88 -7.55
N SER A 106 3.20 3.09 -8.39
CA SER A 106 3.33 3.10 -9.84
C SER A 106 2.59 4.29 -10.45
N ILE A 107 3.15 4.84 -11.51
CA ILE A 107 2.47 5.81 -12.37
C ILE A 107 1.67 5.12 -13.49
N ASP A 108 1.80 3.82 -13.63
CA ASP A 108 1.03 3.02 -14.58
C ASP A 108 -0.32 2.63 -13.96
N ASP A 109 -1.40 2.77 -14.74
CA ASP A 109 -2.77 2.50 -14.26
C ASP A 109 -3.10 1.00 -14.17
N ASP A 110 -2.21 0.13 -14.63
CA ASP A 110 -2.37 -1.32 -14.67
C ASP A 110 -1.48 -2.08 -13.69
N LEU A 111 -1.06 -1.44 -12.59
CA LEU A 111 -0.24 -2.08 -11.55
C LEU A 111 -0.84 -3.44 -11.13
N PRO A 112 -0.12 -4.56 -11.35
CA PRO A 112 -0.62 -5.87 -10.94
C PRO A 112 -0.50 -6.06 -9.43
N LEU A 113 -1.51 -6.66 -8.79
CA LEU A 113 -1.42 -7.10 -7.41
C LEU A 113 -0.81 -8.52 -7.39
N ILE A 114 0.50 -8.60 -7.21
CA ILE A 114 1.25 -9.87 -7.19
C ILE A 114 1.81 -10.13 -5.79
N TYR A 115 1.98 -11.40 -5.46
CA TYR A 115 2.61 -11.83 -4.21
C TYR A 115 4.10 -12.10 -4.43
N ARG A 116 4.96 -11.56 -3.57
CA ARG A 116 6.41 -11.81 -3.53
C ARG A 116 6.91 -11.75 -2.09
N ASP A 117 8.07 -12.34 -1.85
CA ASP A 117 8.63 -12.45 -0.50
C ASP A 117 9.50 -11.25 -0.14
N SER A 118 9.88 -10.40 -1.11
CA SER A 118 10.67 -9.21 -0.86
C SER A 118 10.23 -8.00 -1.68
N PRO A 119 10.52 -6.78 -1.21
CA PRO A 119 10.23 -5.55 -1.96
C PRO A 119 10.94 -5.51 -3.32
N GLU A 120 12.18 -6.02 -3.40
CA GLU A 120 12.94 -6.08 -4.66
C GLU A 120 12.25 -6.97 -5.70
N GLU A 121 11.79 -8.15 -5.29
CA GLU A 121 11.07 -9.07 -6.17
C GLU A 121 9.71 -8.51 -6.58
N LEU A 122 9.04 -7.76 -5.70
CA LEU A 122 7.81 -7.06 -6.05
C LEU A 122 8.04 -6.03 -7.15
N VAL A 123 9.01 -5.14 -6.98
CA VAL A 123 9.34 -4.12 -7.99
C VAL A 123 9.71 -4.77 -9.32
N LYS A 124 10.55 -5.82 -9.31
CA LYS A 124 10.89 -6.58 -10.51
C LYS A 124 9.66 -7.23 -11.17
N GLY A 125 8.77 -7.78 -10.36
CA GLY A 125 7.57 -8.47 -10.84
C GLY A 125 6.49 -7.53 -11.39
N CYS A 126 6.34 -6.34 -10.80
CA CYS A 126 5.43 -5.31 -11.30
C CYS A 126 5.97 -4.64 -12.55
N GLY A 127 7.28 -4.53 -12.68
CA GLY A 127 7.92 -3.90 -13.84
C GLY A 127 7.60 -2.41 -13.97
N GLY A 128 7.73 -1.91 -15.20
CA GLY A 128 7.30 -0.57 -15.56
C GLY A 128 7.94 0.55 -14.73
N HIS A 129 7.11 1.49 -14.30
CA HIS A 129 7.49 2.65 -13.50
C HIS A 129 7.11 2.47 -12.03
N THR A 130 7.48 1.33 -11.45
CA THR A 130 7.19 0.97 -10.07
C THR A 130 8.39 1.18 -9.18
N ILE A 131 8.17 1.77 -8.00
CA ILE A 131 9.16 1.92 -6.92
C ILE A 131 8.62 1.34 -5.62
N ALA A 132 9.49 0.95 -4.71
CA ALA A 132 9.15 0.62 -3.33
C ALA A 132 9.77 1.66 -2.40
N ILE A 133 8.97 2.20 -1.49
CA ILE A 133 9.40 3.17 -0.48
C ILE A 133 9.33 2.49 0.89
N PRO A 134 10.44 2.37 1.62
CA PRO A 134 10.46 1.78 2.95
C PRO A 134 9.83 2.71 3.98
N HIS A 135 9.05 2.12 4.88
CA HIS A 135 8.56 2.75 6.10
C HIS A 135 8.50 1.68 7.20
N HIS A 136 8.25 2.05 8.47
CA HIS A 136 8.23 1.12 9.59
C HIS A 136 9.42 0.13 9.63
N ILE A 137 10.61 0.59 9.30
CA ILE A 137 11.81 -0.25 9.20
C ILE A 137 12.49 -0.52 10.56
N GLY A 138 11.99 0.02 11.64
CA GLY A 138 12.65 0.00 12.93
C GLY A 138 11.78 -0.30 14.14
N TYR A 139 10.60 -0.87 13.97
CA TYR A 139 9.70 -1.13 15.10
C TYR A 139 9.88 -2.50 15.76
N THR A 140 10.70 -3.38 15.18
CA THR A 140 11.08 -4.65 15.82
C THR A 140 12.55 -4.66 16.22
N PRO A 141 12.90 -5.13 17.45
CA PRO A 141 14.28 -5.08 17.95
C PRO A 141 15.29 -5.87 17.13
N ASP A 142 14.87 -6.90 16.41
CA ASP A 142 15.74 -7.78 15.61
C ASP A 142 15.79 -7.38 14.13
N TYR A 143 15.49 -6.14 13.83
CA TYR A 143 15.34 -5.67 12.48
C TYR A 143 16.69 -5.51 11.77
N ARG A 144 16.88 -6.18 10.65
CA ARG A 144 18.09 -6.05 9.85
C ARG A 144 18.18 -4.65 9.21
N GLY A 145 19.26 -3.94 9.45
CA GLY A 145 19.55 -2.65 8.85
C GLY A 145 19.46 -1.45 9.78
N ILE A 146 19.19 -1.68 11.06
CA ILE A 146 19.26 -0.67 12.12
C ILE A 146 20.25 -1.17 13.17
N ASP A 147 21.52 -1.16 12.88
CA ASP A 147 22.62 -1.27 13.83
C ASP A 147 23.14 0.14 14.14
#